data_9a100a2bac630b17ba3000ab469fcecb
#
_entry.id   9a100a2bac630b17ba3000ab469fcecb
#
_cell.length_a   1.000
_cell.length_b   1.000
_cell.length_c   1.000
_cell.angle_alpha   90.00
_cell.angle_beta   90.00
_cell.angle_gamma   90.00
#
_symmetry.space_group_name_H-M   'P 1'
#
loop_
_entity.id
_entity.type
_entity.pdbx_description
1 polymer ?
#
loop_
_entity_poly.entity_id
_entity_poly.type
_entity_poly.pdbx_seq_one_letter_code
_entity_poly.pdbx_strand_id
1 'polypeptide(L)'
;MVEKYTIRTDLAMEQKERFESDHVEVSGVVLEEEYDEEKEIKITTVKIETENGAKTMGKPVGTYLTLEAPNMASADDGYHREISETLAGFLKKYVEDEEVKNRPREKGKAGKTENEKTDREEKAYSILVVGLGNREVTPDALGPYVVDQLNITRHIVQEYGRYAVEKEESRIVSA
;
A
#
# COMPACT_ATOMS: atom_id res chain seq x y z
N MET A 1 -37.15 -18.44 -9.01
CA MET A 1 -36.41 -17.17 -8.86
C MET A 1 -34.97 -17.55 -8.50
N VAL A 2 -34.06 -17.53 -9.48
CA VAL A 2 -32.67 -17.92 -9.26
C VAL A 2 -31.96 -16.73 -8.65
N GLU A 3 -31.55 -16.80 -7.40
CA GLU A 3 -30.68 -15.81 -6.79
C GLU A 3 -29.37 -15.76 -7.58
N LYS A 4 -29.12 -14.64 -8.21
CA LYS A 4 -27.90 -14.38 -8.94
C LYS A 4 -26.80 -14.14 -7.90
N TYR A 5 -26.02 -15.16 -7.59
CA TYR A 5 -24.81 -15.00 -6.78
C TYR A 5 -23.88 -14.03 -7.50
N THR A 6 -23.80 -12.81 -7.01
CA THR A 6 -22.80 -11.85 -7.48
C THR A 6 -21.50 -12.18 -6.76
N ILE A 7 -20.54 -12.76 -7.49
CA ILE A 7 -19.19 -12.94 -6.96
C ILE A 7 -18.64 -11.54 -6.67
N ARG A 8 -18.41 -11.24 -5.40
CA ARG A 8 -17.71 -10.04 -5.01
C ARG A 8 -16.24 -10.24 -5.31
N THR A 9 -15.73 -9.53 -6.30
CA THR A 9 -14.31 -9.47 -6.58
C THR A 9 -13.67 -8.41 -5.69
N ASP A 10 -12.57 -8.77 -5.04
CA ASP A 10 -11.82 -7.84 -4.20
C ASP A 10 -10.79 -7.03 -5.00
N LEU A 11 -10.52 -7.44 -6.23
CA LEU A 11 -9.55 -6.77 -7.10
C LEU A 11 -10.17 -5.52 -7.76
N ALA A 12 -9.53 -4.37 -7.54
CA ALA A 12 -9.94 -3.12 -8.18
C ALA A 12 -9.76 -3.16 -9.71
N MET A 13 -8.80 -3.96 -10.19
CA MET A 13 -8.53 -4.23 -11.58
C MET A 13 -9.74 -4.85 -12.28
N GLU A 14 -10.31 -5.94 -11.74
CA GLU A 14 -11.48 -6.61 -12.33
C GLU A 14 -12.69 -5.70 -12.44
N GLN A 15 -12.85 -4.77 -11.50
CA GLN A 15 -13.90 -3.77 -11.56
C GLN A 15 -13.64 -2.77 -12.69
N LYS A 16 -12.40 -2.31 -12.83
CA LYS A 16 -12.00 -1.38 -13.89
C LYS A 16 -12.18 -2.01 -15.27
N GLU A 17 -11.73 -3.25 -15.47
CA GLU A 17 -11.90 -4.00 -16.73
C GLU A 17 -13.36 -4.17 -17.13
N ARG A 18 -14.25 -4.38 -16.15
CA ARG A 18 -15.70 -4.43 -16.42
C ARG A 18 -16.25 -3.12 -16.98
N PHE A 19 -15.81 -1.98 -16.44
CA PHE A 19 -16.22 -0.66 -16.95
C PHE A 19 -15.61 -0.37 -18.32
N GLU A 20 -14.37 -0.78 -18.57
CA GLU A 20 -13.74 -0.63 -19.89
C GLU A 20 -14.41 -1.49 -20.96
N SER A 21 -14.83 -2.71 -20.65
CA SER A 21 -15.58 -3.57 -21.56
C SER A 21 -16.92 -2.96 -21.95
N ASP A 22 -17.51 -2.17 -21.05
CA ASP A 22 -18.76 -1.44 -21.28
C ASP A 22 -18.55 -0.05 -21.93
N HIS A 23 -17.30 0.29 -22.31
CA HIS A 23 -16.89 1.60 -22.86
C HIS A 23 -17.20 2.79 -21.93
N VAL A 24 -17.18 2.57 -20.62
CA VAL A 24 -17.41 3.60 -19.60
C VAL A 24 -16.09 4.08 -19.03
N GLU A 25 -15.67 5.29 -19.35
CA GLU A 25 -14.57 5.96 -18.64
C GLU A 25 -15.03 6.36 -17.24
N VAL A 26 -14.35 5.84 -16.22
CA VAL A 26 -14.64 6.20 -14.83
C VAL A 26 -13.80 7.41 -14.44
N SER A 27 -14.49 8.57 -14.37
CA SER A 27 -13.83 9.81 -13.97
C SER A 27 -13.22 9.71 -12.55
N GLY A 28 -11.93 10.07 -12.44
CA GLY A 28 -11.20 10.01 -11.17
C GLY A 28 -10.69 8.61 -10.81
N VAL A 29 -10.58 7.72 -11.79
CA VAL A 29 -9.89 6.44 -11.68
C VAL A 29 -8.82 6.36 -12.76
N VAL A 30 -7.58 6.06 -12.35
CA VAL A 30 -6.43 5.89 -13.24
C VAL A 30 -5.93 4.46 -13.14
N LEU A 31 -5.70 3.83 -14.28
CA LEU A 31 -5.11 2.50 -14.42
C LEU A 31 -3.71 2.62 -15.02
N GLU A 32 -2.74 2.01 -14.38
CA GLU A 32 -1.36 1.87 -14.89
C GLU A 32 -1.00 0.38 -14.88
N GLU A 33 -0.51 -0.13 -16.01
CA GLU A 33 -0.04 -1.51 -16.13
C GLU A 33 1.43 -1.52 -16.54
N GLU A 34 2.21 -2.32 -15.87
CA GLU A 34 3.62 -2.56 -16.14
C GLU A 34 3.84 -4.07 -16.28
N TYR A 35 4.60 -4.49 -17.28
CA TYR A 35 5.00 -5.87 -17.46
C TYR A 35 6.53 -5.97 -17.48
N ASP A 36 7.07 -6.77 -16.56
CA ASP A 36 8.50 -7.09 -16.52
C ASP A 36 8.72 -8.44 -17.22
N GLU A 37 9.28 -8.39 -18.43
CA GLU A 37 9.52 -9.58 -19.26
C GLU A 37 10.58 -10.52 -18.68
N GLU A 38 11.57 -9.97 -17.93
CA GLU A 38 12.64 -10.77 -17.35
C GLU A 38 12.14 -11.61 -16.17
N LYS A 39 11.24 -11.06 -15.38
CA LYS A 39 10.67 -11.72 -14.21
C LYS A 39 9.31 -12.37 -14.50
N GLU A 40 8.78 -12.18 -15.69
CA GLU A 40 7.44 -12.65 -16.08
C GLU A 40 6.36 -12.24 -15.08
N ILE A 41 6.39 -10.97 -14.63
CA ILE A 41 5.41 -10.42 -13.71
C ILE A 41 4.61 -9.30 -14.36
N LYS A 42 3.33 -9.25 -14.03
CA LYS A 42 2.46 -8.12 -14.36
C LYS A 42 2.12 -7.34 -13.09
N ILE A 43 2.26 -6.04 -13.16
CA ILE A 43 1.95 -5.12 -12.07
C ILE A 43 0.87 -4.19 -12.56
N THR A 44 -0.26 -4.20 -11.87
CA THR A 44 -1.40 -3.33 -12.19
C THR A 44 -1.66 -2.41 -11.01
N THR A 45 -1.63 -1.11 -11.25
CA THR A 45 -1.94 -0.08 -10.27
C THR A 45 -3.24 0.63 -10.65
N VAL A 46 -4.23 0.57 -9.76
CA VAL A 46 -5.48 1.32 -9.87
C VAL A 46 -5.50 2.42 -8.82
N LYS A 47 -5.54 3.68 -9.25
CA LYS A 47 -5.66 4.86 -8.37
C LYS A 47 -7.07 5.39 -8.43
N ILE A 48 -7.78 5.37 -7.31
CA ILE A 48 -9.09 5.99 -7.14
C ILE A 48 -8.86 7.33 -6.46
N GLU A 49 -9.01 8.43 -7.21
CA GLU A 49 -8.62 9.76 -6.76
C GLU A 49 -9.79 10.60 -6.26
N THR A 50 -11.01 10.23 -6.61
CA THR A 50 -12.20 11.01 -6.31
C THR A 50 -13.29 10.19 -5.63
N GLU A 51 -14.15 10.87 -4.85
CA GLU A 51 -15.34 10.27 -4.23
C GLU A 51 -16.32 9.70 -5.28
N ASN A 52 -16.38 10.29 -6.48
CA ASN A 52 -17.21 9.77 -7.56
C ASN A 52 -16.62 8.45 -8.09
N GLY A 53 -15.32 8.41 -8.32
CA GLY A 53 -14.62 7.17 -8.67
C GLY A 53 -14.81 6.09 -7.59
N ALA A 54 -14.71 6.45 -6.32
CA ALA A 54 -14.92 5.53 -5.19
C ALA A 54 -16.32 4.92 -5.19
N LYS A 55 -17.35 5.73 -5.41
CA LYS A 55 -18.75 5.24 -5.51
C LYS A 55 -18.94 4.32 -6.70
N THR A 56 -18.39 4.68 -7.86
CA THR A 56 -18.52 3.88 -9.09
C THR A 56 -17.79 2.54 -8.96
N MET A 57 -16.57 2.57 -8.42
CA MET A 57 -15.76 1.36 -8.21
C MET A 57 -16.22 0.51 -7.01
N GLY A 58 -17.06 1.05 -6.13
CA GLY A 58 -17.45 0.40 -4.88
C GLY A 58 -16.28 0.18 -3.91
N LYS A 59 -15.22 0.99 -4.02
CA LYS A 59 -14.00 0.91 -3.22
C LYS A 59 -13.60 2.31 -2.74
N PRO A 60 -12.98 2.45 -1.55
CA PRO A 60 -12.50 3.74 -1.05
C PRO A 60 -11.51 4.43 -1.98
N VAL A 61 -11.39 5.75 -1.83
CA VAL A 61 -10.29 6.52 -2.42
C VAL A 61 -8.97 5.95 -1.92
N GLY A 62 -8.02 5.71 -2.83
CA GLY A 62 -6.73 5.10 -2.52
C GLY A 62 -6.05 4.48 -3.72
N THR A 63 -4.90 3.86 -3.47
CA THR A 63 -4.12 3.15 -4.47
C THR A 63 -4.21 1.65 -4.23
N TYR A 64 -4.51 0.91 -5.27
CA TYR A 64 -4.67 -0.54 -5.28
C TYR A 64 -3.60 -1.13 -6.19
N LEU A 65 -2.74 -1.97 -5.64
CA LEU A 65 -1.68 -2.66 -6.38
C LEU A 65 -2.00 -4.15 -6.49
N THR A 66 -1.97 -4.66 -7.72
CA THR A 66 -2.04 -6.09 -8.01
C THR A 66 -0.73 -6.52 -8.64
N LEU A 67 -0.08 -7.51 -8.06
CA LEU A 67 1.11 -8.14 -8.59
C LEU A 67 0.78 -9.58 -8.97
N GLU A 68 0.89 -9.91 -10.26
CA GLU A 68 0.67 -11.25 -10.80
C GLU A 68 2.01 -11.87 -11.14
N ALA A 69 2.31 -13.00 -10.50
CA ALA A 69 3.53 -13.77 -10.69
C ALA A 69 3.16 -15.25 -10.91
N PRO A 70 2.80 -15.65 -12.16
CA PRO A 70 2.24 -16.97 -12.44
C PRO A 70 3.20 -18.12 -12.11
N ASN A 71 4.51 -17.86 -12.12
CA ASN A 71 5.51 -18.87 -11.87
C ASN A 71 5.81 -19.14 -10.39
N MET A 72 5.19 -18.39 -9.45
CA MET A 72 5.43 -18.53 -8.01
C MET A 72 5.29 -19.96 -7.48
N ALA A 73 4.38 -20.76 -8.02
CA ALA A 73 4.12 -22.12 -7.53
C ALA A 73 5.25 -23.13 -7.89
N SER A 74 6.05 -22.85 -8.92
CA SER A 74 7.05 -23.77 -9.46
C SER A 74 8.48 -23.20 -9.46
N ALA A 75 8.62 -21.94 -9.06
CA ALA A 75 9.88 -21.23 -9.09
C ALA A 75 10.82 -21.61 -7.94
N ASP A 76 12.09 -21.29 -8.11
CA ASP A 76 13.10 -21.45 -7.09
C ASP A 76 13.14 -20.26 -6.09
N ASP A 77 13.97 -20.38 -5.07
CA ASP A 77 14.12 -19.35 -4.04
C ASP A 77 14.63 -18.01 -4.59
N GLY A 78 15.37 -18.04 -5.71
CA GLY A 78 15.86 -16.85 -6.40
C GLY A 78 14.70 -16.01 -6.93
N TYR A 79 13.79 -16.62 -7.65
CA TYR A 79 12.59 -15.98 -8.18
C TYR A 79 11.69 -15.42 -7.06
N HIS A 80 11.47 -16.22 -6.00
CA HIS A 80 10.68 -15.77 -4.84
C HIS A 80 11.27 -14.51 -4.20
N ARG A 81 12.61 -14.43 -4.12
CA ARG A 81 13.29 -13.25 -3.59
C ARG A 81 13.08 -12.03 -4.49
N GLU A 82 13.26 -12.18 -5.78
CA GLU A 82 13.06 -11.10 -6.76
C GLU A 82 11.64 -10.53 -6.72
N ILE A 83 10.62 -11.39 -6.62
CA ILE A 83 9.23 -10.96 -6.48
C ILE A 83 9.02 -10.21 -5.16
N SER A 84 9.60 -10.72 -4.07
CA SER A 84 9.50 -10.09 -2.75
C SER A 84 10.18 -8.71 -2.74
N GLU A 85 11.36 -8.57 -3.34
CA GLU A 85 12.08 -7.31 -3.47
C GLU A 85 11.32 -6.31 -4.34
N THR A 86 10.72 -6.77 -5.43
CA THR A 86 9.86 -5.95 -6.30
C THR A 86 8.66 -5.40 -5.53
N LEU A 87 7.94 -6.26 -4.81
CA LEU A 87 6.80 -5.84 -3.97
C LEU A 87 7.24 -4.86 -2.88
N ALA A 88 8.34 -5.15 -2.19
CA ALA A 88 8.90 -4.27 -1.17
C ALA A 88 9.26 -2.88 -1.72
N GLY A 89 9.80 -2.82 -2.94
CA GLY A 89 10.10 -1.57 -3.65
C GLY A 89 8.85 -0.72 -3.89
N PHE A 90 7.76 -1.33 -4.34
CA PHE A 90 6.48 -0.62 -4.51
C PHE A 90 5.91 -0.13 -3.18
N LEU A 91 5.89 -0.98 -2.15
CA LEU A 91 5.39 -0.59 -0.82
C LEU A 91 6.20 0.58 -0.23
N LYS A 92 7.53 0.52 -0.36
CA LYS A 92 8.42 1.60 0.08
C LYS A 92 8.10 2.91 -0.63
N LYS A 93 7.99 2.88 -1.96
CA LYS A 93 7.63 4.05 -2.77
C LYS A 93 6.29 4.65 -2.35
N TYR A 94 5.26 3.83 -2.13
CA TYR A 94 3.96 4.34 -1.69
C TYR A 94 4.01 5.00 -0.32
N VAL A 95 4.75 4.42 0.62
CA VAL A 95 4.92 5.01 1.95
C VAL A 95 5.63 6.36 1.84
N GLU A 96 6.69 6.46 1.04
CA GLU A 96 7.44 7.69 0.82
C GLU A 96 6.59 8.77 0.14
N ASP A 97 5.81 8.41 -0.88
CA ASP A 97 4.91 9.33 -1.59
C ASP A 97 3.83 9.88 -0.64
N GLU A 98 3.25 9.04 0.21
CA GLU A 98 2.25 9.46 1.19
C GLU A 98 2.85 10.34 2.31
N GLU A 99 4.07 10.05 2.75
CA GLU A 99 4.79 10.93 3.69
C GLU A 99 5.00 12.33 3.10
N VAL A 100 5.40 12.41 1.82
CA VAL A 100 5.59 13.70 1.13
C VAL A 100 4.27 14.46 0.99
N LYS A 101 3.18 13.80 0.62
CA LYS A 101 1.87 14.43 0.48
C LYS A 101 1.33 14.97 1.82
N ASN A 102 1.58 14.24 2.90
CA ASN A 102 1.04 14.55 4.23
C ASN A 102 1.98 15.41 5.08
N ARG A 103 3.18 15.79 4.59
CA ARG A 103 4.04 16.77 5.28
C ARG A 103 3.30 18.10 5.42
N PRO A 104 3.24 18.70 6.63
CA PRO A 104 2.69 20.04 6.79
C PRO A 104 3.45 21.01 5.89
N ARG A 105 2.75 21.61 4.92
CA ARG A 105 3.35 22.69 4.12
C ARG A 105 3.73 23.82 5.06
N GLU A 106 5.01 24.14 5.14
CA GLU A 106 5.47 25.34 5.84
C GLU A 106 4.83 26.55 5.13
N LYS A 107 3.78 27.09 5.73
CA LYS A 107 3.29 28.41 5.35
C LYS A 107 4.39 29.38 5.70
N GLY A 108 5.06 29.94 4.68
CA GLY A 108 6.13 30.88 4.83
C GLY A 108 5.81 31.96 5.86
N LYS A 109 6.46 31.89 7.00
CA LYS A 109 6.66 32.98 7.92
C LYS A 109 8.15 33.27 7.93
N ALA A 110 8.55 34.22 7.10
CA ALA A 110 9.82 34.90 7.26
C ALA A 110 9.85 35.47 8.68
N GLY A 111 10.87 35.11 9.46
CA GLY A 111 11.21 35.74 10.74
C GLY A 111 10.80 34.93 11.97
N LYS A 112 11.44 33.79 12.22
CA LYS A 112 11.55 33.21 13.55
C LYS A 112 12.99 32.78 13.83
N THR A 113 13.44 33.20 15.01
CA THR A 113 14.80 33.01 15.56
C THR A 113 15.12 31.52 15.72
N GLU A 114 16.41 31.20 15.55
CA GLU A 114 16.97 29.82 15.58
C GLU A 114 16.69 29.01 16.86
N ASN A 115 16.26 29.64 17.94
CA ASN A 115 15.96 28.97 19.22
C ASN A 115 14.56 28.33 19.33
N GLU A 116 13.66 28.50 18.35
CA GLU A 116 12.33 27.84 18.33
C GLU A 116 12.31 26.53 17.50
N LYS A 117 13.48 26.06 17.04
CA LYS A 117 13.58 24.84 16.23
C LYS A 117 13.57 23.53 17.05
N THR A 118 13.65 23.62 18.39
CA THR A 118 13.87 22.44 19.23
C THR A 118 12.61 21.75 19.76
N ASP A 119 11.43 22.33 19.61
CA ASP A 119 10.19 21.77 20.18
C ASP A 119 9.07 21.51 19.16
N ARG A 120 9.34 21.54 17.87
CA ARG A 120 8.43 20.93 16.91
C ARG A 120 8.75 19.46 16.83
N GLU A 121 8.11 18.69 17.67
CA GLU A 121 7.90 17.26 17.43
C GLU A 121 7.45 17.12 15.97
N GLU A 122 8.36 16.70 15.08
CA GLU A 122 7.99 16.25 13.75
C GLU A 122 6.92 15.19 13.97
N LYS A 123 5.69 15.53 13.63
CA LYS A 123 4.54 14.64 13.82
C LYS A 123 4.87 13.34 13.11
N ALA A 124 5.19 12.30 13.88
CA ALA A 124 5.61 11.03 13.32
C ALA A 124 4.54 10.51 12.39
N TYR A 125 4.93 10.15 11.19
CA TYR A 125 4.06 9.46 10.27
C TYR A 125 3.75 8.08 10.85
N SER A 126 2.48 7.74 10.99
CA SER A 126 2.03 6.47 11.55
C SER A 126 1.45 5.59 10.44
N ILE A 127 1.92 4.36 10.37
CA ILE A 127 1.49 3.37 9.39
C ILE A 127 0.76 2.26 10.12
N LEU A 128 -0.45 1.93 9.66
CA LEU A 128 -1.17 0.71 10.06
C LEU A 128 -1.06 -0.29 8.91
N VAL A 129 -0.52 -1.46 9.21
CA VAL A 129 -0.45 -2.58 8.26
C VAL A 129 -1.48 -3.63 8.65
N VAL A 130 -2.31 -4.04 7.71
CA VAL A 130 -3.33 -5.07 7.92
C VAL A 130 -3.11 -6.20 6.93
N GLY A 131 -2.71 -7.37 7.41
CA GLY A 131 -2.57 -8.60 6.62
C GLY A 131 -3.89 -9.36 6.60
N LEU A 132 -4.58 -9.32 5.47
CA LEU A 132 -5.82 -10.07 5.28
C LEU A 132 -5.52 -11.48 4.79
N GLY A 133 -6.31 -12.44 5.26
CA GLY A 133 -6.23 -13.83 4.83
C GLY A 133 -6.51 -14.82 5.96
N ASN A 134 -6.39 -16.10 5.66
CA ASN A 134 -6.61 -17.20 6.60
C ASN A 134 -5.35 -18.05 6.74
N ARG A 135 -4.78 -18.09 7.95
CA ARG A 135 -3.55 -18.86 8.26
C ARG A 135 -3.66 -20.36 8.04
N GLU A 136 -4.86 -20.89 8.15
CA GLU A 136 -5.16 -22.32 7.97
C GLU A 136 -5.28 -22.73 6.49
N VAL A 137 -5.28 -21.75 5.58
CA VAL A 137 -5.41 -21.98 4.14
C VAL A 137 -4.17 -21.43 3.44
N THR A 138 -3.28 -22.33 3.01
CA THR A 138 -1.95 -21.97 2.46
C THR A 138 -1.98 -20.86 1.42
N PRO A 139 -2.82 -20.89 0.36
CA PRO A 139 -2.83 -19.82 -0.64
C PRO A 139 -3.39 -18.48 -0.11
N ASP A 140 -4.03 -18.47 1.04
CA ASP A 140 -4.63 -17.27 1.66
C ASP A 140 -3.87 -16.79 2.90
N ALA A 141 -2.74 -17.42 3.24
CA ALA A 141 -2.02 -17.15 4.47
C ALA A 141 -0.94 -16.05 4.33
N LEU A 142 -0.68 -15.55 3.13
CA LEU A 142 0.42 -14.62 2.85
C LEU A 142 0.32 -13.34 3.69
N GLY A 143 -0.84 -12.68 3.68
CA GLY A 143 -1.03 -11.42 4.41
C GLY A 143 -0.73 -11.53 5.91
N PRO A 144 -1.35 -12.48 6.64
CA PRO A 144 -1.04 -12.73 8.04
C PRO A 144 0.44 -13.05 8.33
N TYR A 145 1.10 -13.84 7.49
CA TYR A 145 2.52 -14.18 7.70
C TYR A 145 3.45 -12.99 7.42
N VAL A 146 3.12 -12.14 6.47
CA VAL A 146 3.88 -10.90 6.24
C VAL A 146 3.82 -10.01 7.47
N VAL A 147 2.64 -9.82 8.06
CA VAL A 147 2.47 -9.00 9.27
C VAL A 147 3.28 -9.56 10.45
N ASP A 148 3.37 -10.88 10.61
CA ASP A 148 4.17 -11.51 11.67
C ASP A 148 5.67 -11.21 11.56
N GLN A 149 6.16 -10.87 10.38
CA GLN A 149 7.57 -10.57 10.12
C GLN A 149 7.91 -9.08 10.17
N LEU A 150 6.90 -8.21 10.36
CA LEU A 150 7.13 -6.77 10.40
C LEU A 150 7.70 -6.30 11.75
N ASN A 151 8.63 -5.36 11.70
CA ASN A 151 9.08 -4.64 12.88
C ASN A 151 8.02 -3.64 13.33
N ILE A 152 7.26 -4.01 14.37
CA ILE A 152 6.22 -3.16 14.95
C ILE A 152 6.86 -2.23 15.97
N THR A 153 6.92 -0.94 15.64
CA THR A 153 7.67 0.07 16.43
C THR A 153 6.78 0.93 17.33
N ARG A 154 5.45 0.94 17.11
CA ARG A 154 4.53 1.82 17.84
C ARG A 154 4.62 1.66 19.36
N HIS A 155 4.62 0.44 19.87
CA HIS A 155 4.68 0.17 21.32
C HIS A 155 6.03 0.59 21.90
N ILE A 156 7.12 0.39 21.15
CA ILE A 156 8.47 0.78 21.57
C ILE A 156 8.54 2.31 21.67
N VAL A 157 8.07 3.02 20.68
CA VAL A 157 8.08 4.48 20.66
C VAL A 157 7.17 5.07 21.75
N GLN A 158 6.03 4.44 22.05
CA GLN A 158 5.13 4.88 23.11
C GLN A 158 5.72 4.69 24.51
N GLU A 159 6.42 3.57 24.74
CA GLU A 159 6.97 3.23 26.06
C GLU A 159 8.31 3.91 26.32
N TYR A 160 9.20 3.92 25.34
CA TYR A 160 10.60 4.32 25.51
C TYR A 160 10.99 5.59 24.77
N GLY A 161 10.09 6.16 23.97
CA GLY A 161 10.36 7.31 23.12
C GLY A 161 11.05 6.94 21.79
N ARG A 162 11.13 7.93 20.89
CA ARG A 162 11.65 7.74 19.51
C ARG A 162 13.14 7.35 19.44
N TYR A 163 13.92 7.72 20.43
CA TYR A 163 15.34 7.38 20.49
C TYR A 163 15.58 5.88 20.74
N ALA A 164 14.54 5.13 21.10
CA ALA A 164 14.64 3.68 21.30
C ALA A 164 14.56 2.88 19.99
N VAL A 165 14.25 3.53 18.87
CA VAL A 165 14.25 2.93 17.54
C VAL A 165 15.36 3.56 16.70
N GLU A 166 15.93 2.80 15.79
CA GLU A 166 16.96 3.31 14.89
C GLU A 166 16.40 4.44 14.01
N LYS A 167 17.28 5.37 13.61
CA LYS A 167 16.87 6.57 12.84
C LYS A 167 16.20 6.21 11.51
N GLU A 168 16.55 5.07 10.94
CA GLU A 168 15.97 4.51 9.73
C GLU A 168 14.58 3.88 9.96
N GLU A 169 14.29 3.48 11.21
CA GLU A 169 13.01 2.96 11.67
C GLU A 169 12.12 4.03 12.33
N SER A 170 12.32 5.28 11.99
CA SER A 170 11.63 6.43 12.62
C SER A 170 10.10 6.45 12.38
N ARG A 171 9.60 5.59 11.50
CA ARG A 171 8.15 5.42 11.26
C ARG A 171 7.52 4.64 12.38
N ILE A 172 6.33 5.08 12.80
CA ILE A 172 5.53 4.36 13.79
C ILE A 172 4.69 3.33 13.05
N VAL A 173 5.05 2.05 13.18
CA VAL A 173 4.35 0.93 12.55
C VAL A 173 3.52 0.19 13.58
N SER A 174 2.27 -0.09 13.24
CA SER A 174 1.33 -0.93 13.98
C SER A 174 0.67 -1.94 13.04
N ALA A 175 0.25 -3.08 13.57
CA ALA A 175 -0.45 -4.14 12.84
C ALA A 175 -1.63 -4.64 13.66
#